data_4201b4d8880d2ddbefecc052dbef5dfc
#
_entry.id   4201b4d8880d2ddbefecc052dbef5dfc
#
_cell.length_a   1.000
_cell.length_b   1.000
_cell.length_c   1.000
_cell.angle_alpha   90.00
_cell.angle_beta   90.00
_cell.angle_gamma   90.00
#
_symmetry.space_group_name_H-M   'P 1'
#
loop_
_entity.id
_entity.type
_entity.pdbx_description
1 polymer ?
#
loop_
_entity_poly.entity_id
_entity_poly.type
_entity_poly.pdbx_seq_one_letter_code
_entity_poly.pdbx_strand_id
1 'polypeptide(L)'
;MLPIFVACYFFVKGAILINCERYLGGYLRAISNAMAQNMQQNSEQLGLTSTQGMFLHHLWYRREKLGLPTYAKDLEEFFDIKHSTVSGVLQRMEMAGFVEFEASQTDRRCKAVCLTKKALAAIEQTGQHIRQTEAKLVDGMTEAEAAEFRRLLQIAAHNLGVCSPRFPKQQKEESDL
;
A
#
# COMPACT_ATOMS: atom_id res chain seq x y z
N MET A 1 7.63 -16.38 -26.72
CA MET A 1 7.22 -16.12 -25.33
C MET A 1 8.31 -16.67 -24.42
N LEU A 2 9.30 -15.86 -24.07
CA LEU A 2 10.42 -16.25 -23.22
C LEU A 2 10.04 -16.00 -21.77
N PRO A 3 10.25 -16.94 -20.84
CA PRO A 3 10.05 -16.70 -19.41
C PRO A 3 11.14 -15.72 -18.96
N ILE A 4 10.69 -14.66 -18.30
CA ILE A 4 11.57 -13.64 -17.73
C ILE A 4 12.27 -14.25 -16.51
N PHE A 5 13.32 -15.00 -16.73
CA PHE A 5 14.37 -15.22 -15.76
C PHE A 5 15.19 -13.92 -15.70
N VAL A 6 14.72 -12.95 -14.92
CA VAL A 6 15.56 -11.81 -14.58
C VAL A 6 16.59 -12.31 -13.59
N ALA A 7 17.73 -12.76 -14.15
CA ALA A 7 18.93 -13.02 -13.40
C ALA A 7 19.29 -11.78 -12.58
N CYS A 8 19.44 -11.96 -11.27
CA CYS A 8 19.98 -10.94 -10.39
C CYS A 8 21.44 -10.67 -10.79
N TYR A 9 21.65 -9.79 -11.79
CA TYR A 9 22.97 -9.26 -12.09
C TYR A 9 23.26 -8.11 -11.13
N PHE A 10 23.95 -8.41 -10.04
CA PHE A 10 24.78 -7.41 -9.40
C PHE A 10 26.08 -7.31 -10.22
N PHE A 11 26.25 -6.21 -10.95
CA PHE A 11 27.49 -5.91 -11.63
C PHE A 11 28.54 -5.50 -10.58
N VAL A 12 29.25 -6.47 -10.05
CA VAL A 12 30.58 -6.25 -9.49
C VAL A 12 31.55 -6.89 -10.48
N LYS A 13 32.57 -6.13 -10.90
CA LYS A 13 33.65 -6.62 -11.75
C LYS A 13 34.26 -7.89 -11.13
N GLY A 14 33.94 -9.06 -11.71
CA GLY A 14 34.35 -10.37 -11.24
C GLY A 14 33.15 -11.27 -11.08
N ALA A 15 32.87 -12.11 -12.08
CA ALA A 15 31.71 -12.99 -12.11
C ALA A 15 31.72 -13.97 -10.93
N ILE A 16 30.99 -13.66 -9.88
CA ILE A 16 30.52 -14.66 -8.93
C ILE A 16 29.09 -14.99 -9.38
N LEU A 17 28.92 -16.16 -10.00
CA LEU A 17 27.63 -16.78 -10.17
C LEU A 17 27.10 -17.10 -8.78
N ILE A 18 26.37 -16.15 -8.19
CA ILE A 18 25.68 -16.37 -6.94
C ILE A 18 24.51 -17.27 -7.28
N ASN A 19 24.57 -18.53 -6.84
CA ASN A 19 23.45 -19.44 -6.93
C ASN A 19 22.28 -18.85 -6.13
N CYS A 20 21.30 -18.29 -6.84
CA CYS A 20 20.16 -17.58 -6.24
C CYS A 20 19.35 -18.44 -5.26
N GLU A 21 19.43 -19.77 -5.38
CA GLU A 21 18.76 -20.73 -4.48
C GLU A 21 19.30 -20.70 -3.04
N ARG A 22 20.51 -20.17 -2.82
CA ARG A 22 21.12 -20.06 -1.48
C ARG A 22 20.84 -18.73 -0.77
N TYR A 23 20.25 -17.74 -1.45
CA TYR A 23 20.08 -16.42 -0.89
C TYR A 23 18.63 -16.11 -0.61
N LEU A 24 18.27 -15.91 0.67
CA LEU A 24 16.94 -15.51 1.12
C LEU A 24 16.43 -14.25 0.40
N GLY A 25 17.31 -13.31 0.09
CA GLY A 25 16.97 -12.09 -0.65
C GLY A 25 16.41 -12.33 -2.04
N GLY A 26 16.76 -13.44 -2.71
CA GLY A 26 16.17 -13.85 -3.99
C GLY A 26 14.70 -14.20 -3.85
N TYR A 27 14.34 -15.00 -2.87
CA TYR A 27 12.95 -15.37 -2.56
C TYR A 27 12.14 -14.16 -2.13
N LEU A 28 12.67 -13.33 -1.21
CA LEU A 28 11.99 -12.13 -0.76
C LEU A 28 11.68 -11.18 -1.93
N ARG A 29 12.63 -10.99 -2.84
CA ARG A 29 12.41 -10.16 -4.04
C ARG A 29 11.36 -10.77 -4.96
N ALA A 30 11.41 -12.06 -5.22
CA ALA A 30 10.45 -12.75 -6.09
C ALA A 30 9.03 -12.65 -5.51
N ILE A 31 8.86 -12.90 -4.22
CA ILE A 31 7.59 -12.76 -3.49
C ILE A 31 7.08 -11.32 -3.57
N SER A 32 7.94 -10.34 -3.23
CA SER A 32 7.57 -8.92 -3.28
C SER A 32 7.14 -8.48 -4.69
N ASN A 33 7.85 -8.91 -5.73
CA ASN A 33 7.48 -8.59 -7.12
C ASN A 33 6.14 -9.25 -7.50
N ALA A 34 5.91 -10.51 -7.13
CA ALA A 34 4.65 -11.19 -7.41
C ALA A 34 3.46 -10.51 -6.71
N MET A 35 3.62 -10.12 -5.45
CA MET A 35 2.59 -9.36 -4.71
C MET A 35 2.33 -8.00 -5.37
N ALA A 36 3.38 -7.26 -5.75
CA ALA A 36 3.25 -5.97 -6.43
C ALA A 36 2.53 -6.09 -7.78
N GLN A 37 2.84 -7.12 -8.57
CA GLN A 37 2.15 -7.39 -9.84
C GLN A 37 0.67 -7.73 -9.64
N ASN A 38 0.35 -8.55 -8.64
CA ASN A 38 -1.04 -8.86 -8.29
C ASN A 38 -1.82 -7.59 -7.90
N MET A 39 -1.22 -6.72 -7.08
CA MET A 39 -1.85 -5.45 -6.70
C MET A 39 -2.02 -4.50 -7.88
N GLN A 40 -1.05 -4.44 -8.79
CA GLN A 40 -1.14 -3.64 -10.01
C GLN A 40 -2.29 -4.10 -10.90
N GLN A 41 -2.42 -5.41 -11.13
CA GLN A 41 -3.51 -5.99 -11.92
C GLN A 41 -4.89 -5.68 -11.31
N ASN A 42 -5.02 -5.80 -9.98
CA ASN A 42 -6.25 -5.44 -9.29
C ASN A 42 -6.59 -3.94 -9.47
N SER A 43 -5.59 -3.06 -9.35
CA SER A 43 -5.79 -1.62 -9.55
C SER A 43 -6.24 -1.30 -10.97
N GLU A 44 -5.63 -1.95 -11.99
CA GLU A 44 -6.00 -1.79 -13.40
C GLU A 44 -7.43 -2.24 -13.67
N GLN A 45 -7.87 -3.36 -13.08
CA GLN A 45 -9.26 -3.84 -13.19
C GLN A 45 -10.26 -2.84 -12.60
N LEU A 46 -9.86 -2.11 -11.56
CA LEU A 46 -10.66 -1.06 -10.93
C LEU A 46 -10.58 0.29 -11.67
N GLY A 47 -9.72 0.41 -12.69
CA GLY A 47 -9.46 1.67 -13.38
C GLY A 47 -8.70 2.68 -12.51
N LEU A 48 -7.89 2.18 -11.57
CA LEU A 48 -7.09 2.98 -10.64
C LEU A 48 -5.60 2.87 -10.95
N THR A 49 -4.88 3.97 -10.79
CA THR A 49 -3.42 3.92 -10.65
C THR A 49 -3.04 3.57 -9.21
N SER A 50 -1.81 3.07 -9.00
CA SER A 50 -1.31 2.76 -7.66
C SER A 50 -1.39 3.97 -6.70
N THR A 51 -1.09 5.19 -7.20
CA THR A 51 -1.20 6.43 -6.41
C THR A 51 -2.65 6.72 -6.00
N GLN A 52 -3.60 6.54 -6.92
CA GLN A 52 -5.03 6.71 -6.61
C GLN A 52 -5.50 5.68 -5.59
N GLY A 53 -5.06 4.43 -5.70
CA GLY A 53 -5.34 3.38 -4.71
C GLY A 53 -4.81 3.74 -3.32
N MET A 54 -3.59 4.26 -3.22
CA MET A 54 -3.02 4.74 -1.96
C MET A 54 -3.82 5.92 -1.37
N PHE A 55 -4.26 6.86 -2.21
CA PHE A 55 -5.11 7.98 -1.78
C PHE A 55 -6.44 7.48 -1.25
N LEU A 56 -7.12 6.58 -1.96
CA LEU A 56 -8.39 6.00 -1.52
C LEU A 56 -8.26 5.33 -0.15
N HIS A 57 -7.20 4.52 0.03
CA HIS A 57 -6.96 3.84 1.31
C HIS A 57 -6.69 4.84 2.45
N HIS A 58 -5.90 5.89 2.20
CA HIS A 58 -5.62 6.91 3.21
C HIS A 58 -6.89 7.70 3.60
N LEU A 59 -7.69 8.11 2.61
CA LEU A 59 -8.97 8.79 2.81
C LEU A 59 -9.92 7.94 3.66
N TRP A 60 -10.04 6.64 3.31
CA TRP A 60 -10.84 5.69 4.04
C TRP A 60 -10.37 5.53 5.49
N TYR A 61 -9.06 5.36 5.70
CA TYR A 61 -8.48 5.19 7.02
C TYR A 61 -8.75 6.40 7.93
N ARG A 62 -8.53 7.61 7.42
CA ARG A 62 -8.78 8.83 8.19
C ARG A 62 -10.25 8.97 8.57
N ARG A 63 -11.15 8.67 7.65
CA ARG A 63 -12.59 8.77 7.88
C ARG A 63 -13.10 7.69 8.83
N GLU A 64 -12.84 6.41 8.52
CA GLU A 64 -13.46 5.27 9.20
C GLU A 64 -12.75 4.87 10.51
N LYS A 65 -11.45 5.13 10.62
CA LYS A 65 -10.68 4.77 11.81
C LYS A 65 -10.39 5.93 12.74
N LEU A 66 -10.22 7.14 12.20
CA LEU A 66 -9.90 8.31 13.00
C LEU A 66 -11.08 9.30 13.14
N GLY A 67 -12.14 9.15 12.36
CA GLY A 67 -13.27 10.08 12.37
C GLY A 67 -12.90 11.49 11.88
N LEU A 68 -11.79 11.62 11.12
CA LEU A 68 -11.25 12.92 10.71
C LEU A 68 -11.57 13.22 9.25
N PRO A 69 -11.95 14.46 8.90
CA PRO A 69 -12.02 14.90 7.52
C PRO A 69 -10.62 14.91 6.91
N THR A 70 -10.52 14.81 5.59
CA THR A 70 -9.25 14.88 4.87
C THR A 70 -9.30 16.00 3.85
N TYR A 71 -8.27 16.82 3.83
CA TYR A 71 -8.06 17.92 2.88
C TYR A 71 -6.87 17.61 1.98
N ALA A 72 -6.75 18.31 0.86
CA ALA A 72 -5.60 18.13 -0.05
C ALA A 72 -4.26 18.29 0.68
N LYS A 73 -4.15 19.23 1.60
CA LYS A 73 -2.97 19.49 2.41
C LYS A 73 -2.56 18.28 3.26
N ASP A 74 -3.52 17.53 3.81
CA ASP A 74 -3.21 16.30 4.59
C ASP A 74 -2.56 15.24 3.71
N LEU A 75 -2.96 15.15 2.43
CA LEU A 75 -2.36 14.23 1.46
C LEU A 75 -0.96 14.69 1.05
N GLU A 76 -0.74 16.00 0.89
CA GLU A 76 0.58 16.57 0.62
C GLU A 76 1.58 16.23 1.73
N GLU A 77 1.17 16.46 2.98
CA GLU A 77 2.01 16.18 4.15
C GLU A 77 2.25 14.68 4.37
N PHE A 78 1.22 13.86 4.20
CA PHE A 78 1.34 12.42 4.43
C PHE A 78 2.21 11.71 3.37
N PHE A 79 2.03 12.08 2.09
CA PHE A 79 2.76 11.45 0.98
C PHE A 79 4.05 12.17 0.61
N ASP A 80 4.35 13.32 1.23
CA ASP A 80 5.49 14.18 0.91
C ASP A 80 5.55 14.53 -0.59
N ILE A 81 4.43 15.01 -1.14
CA ILE A 81 4.30 15.36 -2.55
C ILE A 81 3.74 16.78 -2.72
N LYS A 82 4.08 17.42 -3.84
CA LYS A 82 3.71 18.80 -4.13
C LYS A 82 2.19 18.95 -4.33
N HIS A 83 1.67 20.11 -3.92
CA HIS A 83 0.27 20.51 -4.10
C HIS A 83 -0.26 20.26 -5.51
N SER A 84 0.49 20.63 -6.54
CA SER A 84 0.09 20.43 -7.94
C SER A 84 -0.12 18.95 -8.30
N THR A 85 0.68 18.05 -7.71
CA THR A 85 0.54 16.60 -7.92
C THR A 85 -0.72 16.09 -7.23
N VAL A 86 -0.95 16.47 -5.96
CA VAL A 86 -2.17 16.09 -5.22
C VAL A 86 -3.41 16.57 -5.95
N SER A 87 -3.44 17.86 -6.31
CA SER A 87 -4.58 18.45 -7.04
C SER A 87 -4.87 17.74 -8.35
N GLY A 88 -3.83 17.43 -9.14
CA GLY A 88 -3.99 16.69 -10.40
C GLY A 88 -4.46 15.24 -10.21
N VAL A 89 -4.06 14.55 -9.14
CA VAL A 89 -4.55 13.21 -8.81
C VAL A 89 -6.01 13.28 -8.38
N LEU A 90 -6.35 14.18 -7.45
CA LEU A 90 -7.71 14.34 -6.93
C LEU A 90 -8.71 14.75 -8.03
N GLN A 91 -8.32 15.64 -8.94
CA GLN A 91 -9.15 16.00 -10.09
C GLN A 91 -9.48 14.81 -10.98
N ARG A 92 -8.49 13.98 -11.28
CA ARG A 92 -8.73 12.73 -12.06
C ARG A 92 -9.62 11.75 -11.30
N MET A 93 -9.47 11.64 -9.98
CA MET A 93 -10.31 10.79 -9.13
C MET A 93 -11.74 11.31 -9.07
N GLU A 94 -11.95 12.62 -9.03
CA GLU A 94 -13.27 13.24 -9.10
C GLU A 94 -13.94 12.97 -10.44
N MET A 95 -13.24 13.22 -11.56
CA MET A 95 -13.74 12.91 -12.92
C MET A 95 -14.07 11.44 -13.10
N ALA A 96 -13.34 10.54 -12.46
CA ALA A 96 -13.59 9.10 -12.45
C ALA A 96 -14.68 8.69 -11.46
N GLY A 97 -15.21 9.61 -10.64
CA GLY A 97 -16.28 9.38 -9.69
C GLY A 97 -15.86 8.61 -8.44
N PHE A 98 -14.59 8.65 -8.05
CA PHE A 98 -14.10 8.03 -6.81
C PHE A 98 -14.17 8.98 -5.61
N VAL A 99 -13.99 10.27 -5.82
CA VAL A 99 -14.07 11.27 -4.77
C VAL A 99 -15.01 12.41 -5.16
N GLU A 100 -15.49 13.10 -4.16
CA GLU A 100 -16.26 14.34 -4.27
C GLU A 100 -15.73 15.35 -3.24
N PHE A 101 -16.03 16.63 -3.46
CA PHE A 101 -15.56 17.69 -2.59
C PHE A 101 -16.73 18.32 -1.85
N GLU A 102 -16.66 18.36 -0.54
CA GLU A 102 -17.62 19.04 0.31
C GLU A 102 -17.01 20.32 0.90
N ALA A 103 -17.79 21.39 1.00
CA ALA A 103 -17.36 22.61 1.66
C ALA A 103 -17.10 22.30 3.15
N SER A 104 -15.94 22.71 3.68
CA SER A 104 -15.67 22.58 5.11
C SER A 104 -16.65 23.43 5.93
N GLN A 105 -17.13 22.85 7.02
CA GLN A 105 -18.00 23.57 7.96
C GLN A 105 -17.23 24.62 8.79
N THR A 106 -15.91 24.43 8.93
CA THR A 106 -15.05 25.29 9.74
C THR A 106 -14.32 26.36 8.94
N ASP A 107 -13.95 26.07 7.69
CA ASP A 107 -13.32 27.04 6.79
C ASP A 107 -13.82 26.85 5.35
N ARG A 108 -14.64 27.80 4.89
CA ARG A 108 -15.23 27.79 3.54
C ARG A 108 -14.21 27.87 2.41
N ARG A 109 -12.94 28.16 2.70
CA ARG A 109 -11.84 28.15 1.71
C ARG A 109 -11.29 26.77 1.47
N CYS A 110 -11.55 25.84 2.40
CA CYS A 110 -11.09 24.45 2.32
C CYS A 110 -12.25 23.54 1.89
N LYS A 111 -11.94 22.60 1.02
CA LYS A 111 -12.88 21.55 0.62
C LYS A 111 -12.38 20.21 1.16
N ALA A 112 -13.23 19.52 1.92
CA ALA A 112 -12.94 18.17 2.35
C ALA A 112 -13.09 17.19 1.16
N VAL A 113 -12.21 16.23 1.09
CA VAL A 113 -12.24 15.17 0.09
C VAL A 113 -13.04 14.01 0.65
N CYS A 114 -14.16 13.69 0.03
CA CYS A 114 -15.07 12.64 0.46
C CYS A 114 -15.03 11.44 -0.50
N LEU A 115 -15.17 10.24 0.04
CA LEU A 115 -15.25 9.01 -0.74
C LEU A 115 -16.68 8.79 -1.23
N THR A 116 -16.83 8.47 -2.53
CA THR A 116 -18.10 8.05 -3.10
C THR A 116 -18.41 6.57 -2.79
N LYS A 117 -19.62 6.14 -3.08
CA LYS A 117 -20.00 4.70 -3.01
C LYS A 117 -19.12 3.84 -3.91
N LYS A 118 -18.73 4.35 -5.09
CA LYS A 118 -17.82 3.67 -6.01
C LYS A 118 -16.45 3.45 -5.37
N ALA A 119 -15.93 4.46 -4.68
CA ALA A 119 -14.66 4.35 -3.97
C ALA A 119 -14.72 3.30 -2.84
N LEU A 120 -15.78 3.29 -2.05
CA LEU A 120 -15.97 2.31 -0.98
C LEU A 120 -16.03 0.88 -1.53
N ALA A 121 -16.73 0.66 -2.63
CA ALA A 121 -16.76 -0.64 -3.31
C ALA A 121 -15.37 -1.07 -3.82
N ALA A 122 -14.60 -0.14 -4.41
CA ALA A 122 -13.23 -0.41 -4.86
C ALA A 122 -12.29 -0.74 -3.70
N ILE A 123 -12.42 -0.06 -2.56
CA ILE A 123 -11.65 -0.34 -1.34
C ILE A 123 -11.97 -1.74 -0.81
N GLU A 124 -13.25 -2.11 -0.74
CA GLU A 124 -13.67 -3.45 -0.30
C GLU A 124 -13.13 -4.54 -1.23
N GLN A 125 -13.23 -4.36 -2.54
CA GLN A 125 -12.70 -5.30 -3.53
C GLN A 125 -11.18 -5.44 -3.40
N THR A 126 -10.46 -4.33 -3.21
CA THR A 126 -9.02 -4.33 -2.96
C THR A 126 -8.68 -5.09 -1.67
N GLY A 127 -9.44 -4.87 -0.60
CA GLY A 127 -9.28 -5.60 0.65
C GLY A 127 -9.49 -7.11 0.49
N GLN A 128 -10.47 -7.54 -0.30
CA GLN A 128 -10.68 -8.95 -0.63
C GLN A 128 -9.51 -9.52 -1.43
N HIS A 129 -8.99 -8.78 -2.40
CA HIS A 129 -7.85 -9.18 -3.21
C HIS A 129 -6.57 -9.35 -2.35
N ILE A 130 -6.33 -8.43 -1.42
CA ILE A 130 -5.21 -8.55 -0.45
C ILE A 130 -5.36 -9.83 0.37
N ARG A 131 -6.53 -10.09 0.96
CA ARG A 131 -6.77 -11.32 1.74
C ARG A 131 -6.54 -12.59 0.93
N GLN A 132 -6.95 -12.61 -0.34
CA GLN A 132 -6.71 -13.75 -1.24
C GLN A 132 -5.22 -13.93 -1.56
N THR A 133 -4.50 -12.84 -1.76
CA THR A 133 -3.05 -12.88 -2.02
C THR A 133 -2.28 -13.37 -0.78
N GLU A 134 -2.65 -12.88 0.41
CA GLU A 134 -2.10 -13.35 1.68
C GLU A 134 -2.38 -14.84 1.92
N ALA A 135 -3.61 -15.30 1.64
CA ALA A 135 -3.95 -16.71 1.76
C ALA A 135 -3.11 -17.59 0.83
N LYS A 136 -2.89 -17.15 -0.42
CA LYS A 136 -2.01 -17.87 -1.37
C LYS A 136 -0.55 -17.87 -0.93
N LEU A 137 -0.08 -16.83 -0.25
CA LEU A 137 1.30 -16.77 0.23
C LEU A 137 1.62 -17.87 1.25
N VAL A 138 0.64 -18.24 2.05
CA VAL A 138 0.79 -19.25 3.11
C VAL A 138 0.09 -20.59 2.77
N ASP A 139 -0.37 -20.74 1.54
CA ASP A 139 -1.03 -21.97 1.10
C ASP A 139 -0.08 -23.18 1.22
N GLY A 140 -0.57 -24.26 1.78
CA GLY A 140 0.23 -25.47 2.10
C GLY A 140 1.00 -25.39 3.43
N MET A 141 0.97 -24.27 4.15
CA MET A 141 1.51 -24.16 5.51
C MET A 141 0.44 -24.52 6.55
N THR A 142 0.85 -25.16 7.64
CA THR A 142 0.02 -25.25 8.84
C THR A 142 -0.11 -23.87 9.52
N GLU A 143 -1.10 -23.71 10.40
CA GLU A 143 -1.26 -22.45 11.16
C GLU A 143 0.01 -22.11 11.97
N ALA A 144 0.67 -23.09 12.54
CA ALA A 144 1.91 -22.90 13.30
C ALA A 144 3.06 -22.41 12.39
N GLU A 145 3.21 -23.00 11.19
CA GLU A 145 4.22 -22.61 10.22
C GLU A 145 3.95 -21.19 9.67
N ALA A 146 2.70 -20.86 9.39
CA ALA A 146 2.33 -19.50 8.94
C ALA A 146 2.59 -18.45 10.03
N ALA A 147 2.33 -18.78 11.30
CA ALA A 147 2.64 -17.90 12.44
C ALA A 147 4.16 -17.72 12.62
N GLU A 148 4.93 -18.80 12.49
CA GLU A 148 6.39 -18.77 12.58
C GLU A 148 7.01 -18.01 11.39
N PHE A 149 6.51 -18.20 10.19
CA PHE A 149 6.93 -17.45 9.00
C PHE A 149 6.75 -15.94 9.20
N ARG A 150 5.59 -15.52 9.72
CA ARG A 150 5.34 -14.12 10.05
C ARG A 150 6.33 -13.59 11.10
N ARG A 151 6.57 -14.36 12.16
CA ARG A 151 7.53 -14.01 13.22
C ARG A 151 8.94 -13.83 12.69
N LEU A 152 9.40 -14.74 11.82
CA LEU A 152 10.73 -14.68 11.21
C LEU A 152 10.87 -13.49 10.26
N LEU A 153 9.85 -13.17 9.47
CA LEU A 153 9.83 -11.97 8.62
C LEU A 153 9.92 -10.69 9.45
N GLN A 154 9.26 -10.62 10.60
CA GLN A 154 9.35 -9.47 11.51
C GLN A 154 10.77 -9.28 12.06
N ILE A 155 11.44 -10.37 12.45
CA ILE A 155 12.84 -10.34 12.90
C ILE A 155 13.74 -9.86 11.77
N ALA A 156 13.59 -10.41 10.57
CA ALA A 156 14.39 -10.04 9.41
C ALA A 156 14.20 -8.56 9.05
N ALA A 157 12.97 -8.06 9.09
CA ALA A 157 12.66 -6.64 8.86
C ALA A 157 13.32 -5.75 9.92
N HIS A 158 13.23 -6.12 11.21
CA HIS A 158 13.87 -5.39 12.30
C HIS A 158 15.39 -5.33 12.14
N ASN A 159 16.03 -6.46 11.81
CA ASN A 159 17.49 -6.54 11.62
C ASN A 159 17.99 -5.64 10.47
N LEU A 160 17.15 -5.40 9.47
CA LEU A 160 17.42 -4.50 8.35
C LEU A 160 16.99 -3.04 8.61
N GLY A 161 16.54 -2.70 9.81
CA GLY A 161 16.05 -1.37 10.15
C GLY A 161 14.75 -0.98 9.42
N VAL A 162 14.05 -1.97 8.85
CA VAL A 162 12.73 -1.74 8.25
C VAL A 162 11.73 -1.64 9.38
N CYS A 163 11.28 -0.43 9.66
CA CYS A 163 10.12 -0.25 10.52
C CYS A 163 8.91 -0.94 9.90
N SER A 164 8.06 -1.53 10.73
CA SER A 164 6.76 -2.09 10.33
C SER A 164 6.10 -1.24 9.25
N PRO A 165 5.45 -1.85 8.23
CA PRO A 165 4.81 -1.08 7.17
C PRO A 165 4.08 0.10 7.78
N ARG A 166 4.28 1.30 7.24
CA ARG A 166 3.70 2.54 7.75
C ARG A 166 2.18 2.51 7.62
N PHE A 167 1.54 1.76 8.51
CA PHE A 167 0.23 2.17 8.95
C PHE A 167 0.47 3.41 9.81
N PRO A 168 -0.33 4.48 9.66
CA PRO A 168 -0.18 5.65 10.49
C PRO A 168 -0.10 5.18 11.95
N LYS A 169 0.97 5.60 12.65
CA LYS A 169 1.16 5.28 14.06
C LYS A 169 -0.16 5.59 14.74
N GLN A 170 -0.78 4.59 15.36
CA GLN A 170 -1.76 4.87 16.39
C GLN A 170 -1.04 5.79 17.37
N GLN A 171 -1.47 7.04 17.42
CA GLN A 171 -1.07 7.90 18.52
C GLN A 171 -1.49 7.13 19.77
N LYS A 172 -0.50 6.67 20.54
CA LYS A 172 -0.75 6.23 21.90
C LYS A 172 -1.50 7.39 22.53
N GLU A 173 -2.73 7.13 22.95
CA GLU A 173 -3.34 7.91 24.00
C GLU A 173 -2.38 7.78 25.19
N GLU A 174 -1.55 8.78 25.42
CA GLU A 174 -0.96 9.03 26.69
C GLU A 174 -2.13 9.37 27.62
N SER A 175 -2.61 8.32 28.29
CA SER A 175 -3.39 8.47 29.50
C SER A 175 -2.42 8.95 30.57
N ASP A 176 -2.31 10.27 30.70
CA ASP A 176 -1.85 10.88 31.93
C ASP A 176 -2.93 10.71 33.00
N LEU A 177 -2.58 9.92 34.00
CA LEU A 177 -3.08 10.00 35.35
C LEU A 177 -1.92 10.19 36.29
#